data_01340bb9653637c17420ca95c40b6992
#
_entry.id   01340bb9653637c17420ca95c40b6992
#
_cell.length_a   1.000
_cell.length_b   1.000
_cell.length_c   1.000
_cell.angle_alpha   90.00
_cell.angle_beta   90.00
_cell.angle_gamma   90.00
#
_symmetry.space_group_name_H-M   'P 1'
#
loop_
_entity.id
_entity.type
_entity.pdbx_description
1 polymer ?
#
loop_
_entity_poly.entity_id
_entity_poly.type
_entity_poly.pdbx_seq_one_letter_code
_entity_poly.pdbx_strand_id
1 'polypeptide(L)'
;MDRKLIDLLCSPDTRQPLSLLDARGLEILNHAIAGGGVAKADGNPQTTALREALITRDRKQVFRVDDGIPVLLAEEAIPVAGIAELAA
;
A
#
# COMPACT_ATOMS: atom_id res chain seq x y z
N MET A 1 -11.56 -4.32 -6.48
CA MET A 1 -11.53 -3.12 -7.34
C MET A 1 -11.49 -3.51 -8.81
N ASP A 2 -12.09 -2.69 -9.65
CA ASP A 2 -12.01 -2.86 -11.09
C ASP A 2 -10.59 -2.49 -11.58
N ARG A 3 -9.97 -3.36 -12.38
CA ARG A 3 -8.63 -3.11 -12.92
C ARG A 3 -8.56 -1.84 -13.77
N LYS A 4 -9.64 -1.51 -14.46
CA LYS A 4 -9.69 -0.28 -15.27
C LYS A 4 -9.58 0.97 -14.42
N LEU A 5 -10.17 0.95 -13.23
CA LEU A 5 -10.05 2.07 -12.30
C LEU A 5 -8.62 2.18 -11.76
N ILE A 6 -7.97 1.05 -11.49
CA ILE A 6 -6.60 1.02 -10.98
C ILE A 6 -5.65 1.65 -12.00
N ASP A 7 -5.83 1.36 -13.28
CA ASP A 7 -4.99 1.91 -14.36
C ASP A 7 -5.05 3.43 -14.45
N LEU A 8 -6.12 4.04 -13.92
CA LEU A 8 -6.29 5.49 -13.91
C LEU A 8 -5.81 6.15 -12.64
N LEU A 9 -5.42 5.37 -11.62
CA LEU A 9 -5.02 5.89 -10.32
C LEU A 9 -3.52 6.13 -10.29
N CYS A 10 -3.15 7.21 -9.60
CA CYS A 10 -1.74 7.56 -9.34
C CYS A 10 -1.59 7.91 -7.87
N SER A 11 -0.37 7.74 -7.35
CA SER A 11 -0.07 8.16 -5.99
C SER A 11 -0.21 9.68 -5.84
N PRO A 12 -0.70 10.19 -4.70
CA PRO A 12 -0.99 11.62 -4.54
C PRO A 12 0.25 12.51 -4.48
N ASP A 13 1.38 11.99 -4.04
CA ASP A 13 2.62 12.75 -3.88
C ASP A 13 3.60 12.59 -5.04
N THR A 14 3.78 11.39 -5.56
CA THR A 14 4.75 11.11 -6.61
C THR A 14 4.13 10.94 -7.99
N ARG A 15 2.82 10.84 -8.07
CA ARG A 15 2.04 10.63 -9.31
C ARG A 15 2.45 9.38 -10.08
N GLN A 16 2.96 8.40 -9.38
CA GLN A 16 3.32 7.13 -10.01
C GLN A 16 2.08 6.27 -10.24
N PRO A 17 2.06 5.48 -11.33
CA PRO A 17 0.99 4.51 -11.54
C PRO A 17 0.90 3.53 -10.38
N LEU A 18 -0.33 3.13 -10.03
CA LEU A 18 -0.60 2.17 -8.99
C LEU A 18 -0.98 0.83 -9.60
N SER A 19 -0.59 -0.25 -8.92
CA SER A 19 -0.95 -1.61 -9.28
C SER A 19 -1.54 -2.31 -8.08
N LEU A 20 -2.44 -3.27 -8.32
CA LEU A 20 -2.98 -4.07 -7.23
C LEU A 20 -1.87 -4.94 -6.65
N LEU A 21 -1.69 -4.86 -5.33
CA LEU A 21 -0.73 -5.72 -4.62
C LEU A 21 -1.26 -7.16 -4.66
N ASP A 22 -0.42 -8.10 -5.08
CA ASP A 22 -0.82 -9.49 -5.21
C ASP A 22 -1.02 -10.15 -3.82
N ALA A 23 -1.58 -11.36 -3.81
CA ALA A 23 -1.90 -12.05 -2.57
C ALA A 23 -0.64 -12.28 -1.72
N ARG A 24 0.48 -12.62 -2.36
CA ARG A 24 1.73 -12.84 -1.64
C ARG A 24 2.28 -11.55 -1.03
N GLY A 25 2.26 -10.46 -1.80
CA GLY A 25 2.70 -9.16 -1.31
C GLY A 25 1.84 -8.68 -0.16
N LEU A 26 0.52 -8.88 -0.28
CA LEU A 26 -0.42 -8.54 0.78
C LEU A 26 -0.16 -9.35 2.05
N GLU A 27 0.13 -10.64 1.92
CA GLU A 27 0.46 -11.51 3.05
C GLU A 27 1.75 -11.04 3.75
N ILE A 28 2.77 -10.71 2.98
CA ILE A 28 4.05 -10.21 3.52
C ILE A 28 3.81 -8.90 4.28
N LEU A 29 3.06 -7.98 3.69
CA LEU A 29 2.75 -6.70 4.33
C LEU A 29 1.95 -6.89 5.61
N ASN A 30 0.91 -7.73 5.58
CA ASN A 30 0.09 -8.00 6.76
C ASN A 30 0.89 -8.68 7.88
N HIS A 31 1.83 -9.53 7.53
CA HIS A 31 2.74 -10.13 8.51
C HIS A 31 3.60 -9.06 9.20
N ALA A 32 4.11 -8.11 8.44
CA ALA A 32 4.87 -6.99 8.99
C ALA A 32 4.00 -6.09 9.87
N ILE A 33 2.74 -5.85 9.46
CA ILE A 33 1.77 -5.08 10.25
C ILE A 33 1.52 -5.78 11.60
N ALA A 34 1.31 -7.09 11.58
CA ALA A 34 1.08 -7.88 12.80
C ALA A 34 2.29 -7.83 13.74
N GLY A 35 3.49 -7.71 13.19
CA GLY A 35 4.72 -7.58 13.95
C GLY A 35 4.94 -6.19 14.57
N GLY A 36 4.09 -5.22 14.23
CA GLY A 36 4.18 -3.86 14.78
C GLY A 36 5.24 -2.97 14.15
N GLY A 37 5.83 -3.39 13.02
CA GLY A 37 6.92 -2.66 12.39
C GLY A 37 6.51 -1.73 11.25
N VAL A 38 5.22 -1.51 11.05
CA VAL A 38 4.72 -0.72 9.93
C VAL A 38 4.05 0.56 10.41
N ALA A 39 4.49 1.69 9.87
CA ALA A 39 3.89 2.99 10.16
C ALA A 39 3.46 3.66 8.85
N LYS A 40 2.42 4.49 8.94
CA LYS A 40 1.99 5.32 7.81
C LYS A 40 2.90 6.55 7.69
N ALA A 41 2.80 7.27 6.57
CA ALA A 41 3.62 8.46 6.32
C ALA A 41 3.45 9.55 7.38
N ASP A 42 2.28 9.61 8.04
CA ASP A 42 2.02 10.57 9.12
C ASP A 42 2.65 10.16 10.46
N GLY A 43 3.33 9.02 10.52
CA GLY A 43 3.95 8.50 11.73
C GLY A 43 3.07 7.60 12.59
N ASN A 44 1.78 7.53 12.29
CA ASN A 44 0.86 6.66 13.04
C ASN A 44 1.06 5.20 12.63
N PRO A 45 1.01 4.26 13.58
CA PRO A 45 1.20 2.85 13.24
C PRO A 45 0.01 2.30 12.44
N GLN A 46 0.31 1.45 11.46
CA GLN A 46 -0.71 0.67 10.79
C GLN A 46 -0.87 -0.62 11.58
N THR A 47 -2.02 -0.78 12.23
CA THR A 47 -2.27 -1.91 13.13
C THR A 47 -3.28 -2.92 12.59
N THR A 48 -4.06 -2.52 11.58
CA THR A 48 -5.11 -3.35 11.00
C THR A 48 -4.59 -4.02 9.73
N ALA A 49 -4.79 -5.33 9.60
CA ALA A 49 -4.45 -6.06 8.38
C ALA A 49 -5.28 -5.54 7.21
N LEU A 50 -4.68 -5.52 6.02
CA LEU A 50 -5.32 -5.04 4.80
C LEU A 50 -5.93 -6.20 4.03
N ARG A 51 -7.10 -5.97 3.43
CA ARG A 51 -7.75 -6.95 2.54
C ARG A 51 -7.35 -6.73 1.10
N GLU A 52 -7.18 -5.48 0.72
CA GLU A 52 -6.71 -5.07 -0.60
C GLU A 52 -5.76 -3.89 -0.43
N ALA A 53 -4.80 -3.77 -1.33
CA ALA A 53 -3.85 -2.68 -1.32
C ALA A 53 -3.34 -2.39 -2.72
N LEU A 54 -2.92 -1.15 -2.95
CA LEU A 54 -2.30 -0.72 -4.19
C LEU A 54 -0.85 -0.37 -3.89
N ILE A 55 0.06 -0.71 -4.80
CA ILE A 55 1.49 -0.42 -4.65
C ILE A 55 1.96 0.48 -5.79
N THR A 56 2.84 1.42 -5.48
CA THR A 56 3.43 2.30 -6.49
C THR A 56 4.37 1.52 -7.40
N ARG A 57 4.58 2.05 -8.62
CA ARG A 57 5.46 1.42 -9.61
C ARG A 57 6.88 1.22 -9.10
N ASP A 58 7.39 2.16 -8.32
CA ASP A 58 8.73 2.05 -7.71
C ASP A 58 8.75 1.14 -6.49
N ARG A 59 7.59 0.61 -6.08
CA ARG A 59 7.42 -0.32 -4.96
C ARG A 59 7.87 0.25 -3.62
N LYS A 60 7.77 1.55 -3.45
CA LYS A 60 8.17 2.22 -2.20
C LYS A 60 7.01 2.54 -1.29
N GLN A 61 5.78 2.64 -1.82
CA GLN A 61 4.60 3.01 -1.05
C GLN A 61 3.42 2.11 -1.38
N VAL A 62 2.61 1.85 -0.38
CA VAL A 62 1.36 1.10 -0.51
C VAL A 62 0.22 1.96 0.01
N PHE A 63 -0.90 1.94 -0.69
CA PHE A 63 -2.14 2.60 -0.27
C PHE A 63 -3.18 1.52 -0.01
N ARG A 64 -3.84 1.59 1.16
CA ARG A 64 -4.87 0.62 1.51
C ARG A 64 -6.15 0.87 0.70
N VAL A 65 -6.92 -0.19 0.51
CA VAL A 65 -8.26 -0.11 -0.10
C VAL A 65 -9.26 -0.56 0.96
N ASP A 66 -10.12 0.34 1.39
CA ASP A 66 -11.15 0.07 2.39
C ASP A 66 -12.51 -0.07 1.71
N ASP A 67 -13.14 -1.25 1.83
CA ASP A 67 -14.45 -1.55 1.23
C ASP A 67 -14.52 -1.19 -0.25
N GLY A 68 -13.46 -1.53 -1.00
CA GLY A 68 -13.38 -1.24 -2.42
C GLY A 68 -13.02 0.21 -2.76
N ILE A 69 -12.77 1.06 -1.76
CA ILE A 69 -12.43 2.46 -1.95
C ILE A 69 -10.95 2.68 -1.65
N PRO A 70 -10.13 3.10 -2.63
CA PRO A 70 -8.72 3.37 -2.36
C PRO A 70 -8.56 4.65 -1.53
N VAL A 71 -7.72 4.57 -0.50
CA VAL A 71 -7.43 5.72 0.36
C VAL A 71 -6.14 6.36 -0.15
N LEU A 72 -6.29 7.34 -1.05
CA LEU A 72 -5.18 7.99 -1.74
C LEU A 72 -4.83 9.34 -1.08
N LEU A 73 -4.51 9.28 0.20
CA LEU A 73 -4.04 10.44 0.96
C LEU A 73 -2.55 10.25 1.25
N ALA A 74 -1.76 11.31 1.04
CA ALA A 74 -0.31 11.22 1.21
C ALA A 74 0.08 10.78 2.63
N GLU A 75 -0.64 11.27 3.64
CA GLU A 75 -0.40 10.90 5.04
C GLU A 75 -0.79 9.45 5.38
N GLU A 76 -1.62 8.85 4.56
CA GLU A 76 -2.07 7.46 4.73
C GLU A 76 -1.21 6.46 3.95
N ALA A 77 -0.25 6.92 3.18
CA ALA A 77 0.68 6.05 2.46
C ALA A 77 1.50 5.22 3.44
N ILE A 78 1.71 3.96 3.11
CA ILE A 78 2.52 3.05 3.92
C ILE A 78 3.86 2.87 3.22
N PRO A 79 4.96 3.43 3.77
CA PRO A 79 6.28 3.21 3.19
C PRO A 79 6.67 1.74 3.33
N VAL A 80 7.05 1.11 2.24
CA VAL A 80 7.44 -0.31 2.23
C VAL A 80 8.87 -0.52 1.75
N ALA A 81 9.63 0.55 1.55
CA ALA A 81 11.02 0.45 1.11
C ALA A 81 11.89 -0.36 2.09
N GLY A 82 11.52 -0.38 3.38
CA GLY A 82 12.20 -1.19 4.39
C GLY A 82 11.79 -2.65 4.42
N ILE A 83 10.80 -3.04 3.62
CA ILE A 83 10.33 -4.43 3.52
C ILE A 83 10.91 -5.00 2.24
N ALA A 84 12.03 -5.69 2.34
CA ALA A 84 12.81 -6.12 1.16
C ALA A 84 11.99 -6.96 0.17
N GLU A 85 11.11 -7.81 0.65
CA GLU A 85 10.30 -8.68 -0.19
C GLU A 85 9.30 -7.90 -1.05
N LEU A 86 8.88 -6.72 -0.60
CA LEU A 86 7.97 -5.86 -1.35
C LEU A 86 8.71 -4.87 -2.24
N ALA A 87 9.89 -4.42 -1.83
CA ALA A 87 10.68 -3.44 -2.55
C ALA A 87 11.50 -4.05 -3.70
N ALA A 88 11.58 -5.37 -3.73
CA ALA A 88 12.38 -6.08 -4.73
C ALA A 88 11.75 -6.03 -6.13
#